data_1738143c49849a588f533eb0a3486682
#
_entry.id   1738143c49849a588f533eb0a3486682
#
_cell.length_a   1.000
_cell.length_b   1.000
_cell.length_c   1.000
_cell.angle_alpha   90.00
_cell.angle_beta   90.00
_cell.angle_gamma   90.00
#
_symmetry.space_group_name_H-M   'P 1'
#
loop_
_entity.id
_entity.type
_entity.pdbx_description
1 polymer ?
#
loop_
_entity_poly.entity_id
_entity_poly.type
_entity_poly.pdbx_seq_one_letter_code
_entity_poly.pdbx_strand_id
1 'polypeptide(L)'
;MNRARNVGLSVILFIALVSVWEAGVRVLQVPQFILPAPSKVAEALWRGLVSGVYIEHLYYTLVSTVLGFLLGSALGFGLGTGVAMSRRFEFFLYPYIVMFQSLPKIALAPLIVIWFGLGLSSKIVNAALVAFVPLLVNTIAGLKSADEERVNLMRSLAASEKQIFWMLRLPNALPFVMAGLDVAMIFALIGAIVGEFVGAKHGLGMLIQSMNFTMDVSGQFSVLLILSVVGLILNRCISLIRKRVLFWDPSEKEKVEA
;
A
#
# COMPACT_ATOMS: atom_id res chain seq x y z
N MET A 1 -10.79 -25.73 -16.98
CA MET A 1 -10.61 -24.72 -18.07
C MET A 1 -9.12 -24.44 -18.19
N ASN A 2 -8.49 -24.63 -19.36
CA ASN A 2 -7.00 -24.64 -19.47
C ASN A 2 -6.37 -23.28 -19.09
N ARG A 3 -5.58 -23.27 -18.02
CA ARG A 3 -4.86 -22.08 -17.50
C ARG A 3 -4.07 -21.35 -18.61
N ALA A 4 -3.42 -22.12 -19.51
CA ALA A 4 -2.69 -21.57 -20.65
C ALA A 4 -3.60 -20.79 -21.63
N ARG A 5 -4.83 -21.27 -21.89
CA ARG A 5 -5.79 -20.57 -22.75
C ARG A 5 -6.28 -19.26 -22.13
N ASN A 6 -6.50 -19.24 -20.83
CA ASN A 6 -6.95 -18.03 -20.12
C ASN A 6 -5.84 -16.95 -20.09
N VAL A 7 -4.58 -17.35 -19.86
CA VAL A 7 -3.43 -16.46 -19.94
C VAL A 7 -3.27 -15.91 -21.36
N GLY A 8 -3.41 -16.78 -22.40
CA GLY A 8 -3.34 -16.33 -23.78
C GLY A 8 -4.44 -15.31 -24.14
N LEU A 9 -5.69 -15.55 -23.71
CA LEU A 9 -6.77 -14.62 -23.90
C LEU A 9 -6.57 -13.28 -23.19
N SER A 10 -6.02 -13.29 -21.96
CA SER A 10 -5.69 -12.05 -21.22
C SER A 10 -4.60 -11.23 -21.91
N VAL A 11 -3.58 -11.89 -22.46
CA VAL A 11 -2.52 -11.21 -23.23
C VAL A 11 -3.06 -10.61 -24.52
N ILE A 12 -3.92 -11.36 -25.26
CA ILE A 12 -4.56 -10.86 -26.48
C ILE A 12 -5.43 -9.64 -26.17
N LEU A 13 -6.23 -9.71 -25.10
CA LEU A 13 -7.08 -8.59 -24.68
C LEU A 13 -6.22 -7.36 -24.32
N PHE A 14 -5.13 -7.54 -23.60
CA PHE A 14 -4.22 -6.44 -23.26
C PHE A 14 -3.61 -5.79 -24.51
N ILE A 15 -3.11 -6.61 -25.47
CA ILE A 15 -2.58 -6.11 -26.73
C ILE A 15 -3.67 -5.37 -27.52
N ALA A 16 -4.89 -5.92 -27.58
CA ALA A 16 -5.99 -5.26 -28.27
C ALA A 16 -6.34 -3.90 -27.66
N LEU A 17 -6.42 -3.80 -26.32
CA LEU A 17 -6.67 -2.54 -25.63
C LEU A 17 -5.57 -1.50 -25.88
N VAL A 18 -4.29 -1.88 -25.81
CA VAL A 18 -3.16 -0.99 -26.12
C VAL A 18 -3.17 -0.55 -27.57
N SER A 19 -3.52 -1.47 -28.50
CA SER A 19 -3.63 -1.15 -29.94
C SER A 19 -4.77 -0.18 -30.23
N VAL A 20 -5.94 -0.37 -29.58
CA VAL A 20 -7.08 0.55 -29.69
C VAL A 20 -6.72 1.94 -29.15
N TRP A 21 -6.01 2.01 -28.02
CA TRP A 21 -5.53 3.27 -27.47
C TRP A 21 -4.55 3.96 -28.45
N GLU A 22 -3.53 3.26 -28.94
CA GLU A 22 -2.55 3.78 -29.91
C GLU A 22 -3.26 4.28 -31.18
N ALA A 23 -4.16 3.47 -31.76
CA ALA A 23 -4.91 3.83 -32.96
C ALA A 23 -5.84 5.03 -32.73
N GLY A 24 -6.56 5.04 -31.60
CA GLY A 24 -7.46 6.14 -31.24
C GLY A 24 -6.73 7.49 -31.12
N VAL A 25 -5.59 7.51 -30.42
CA VAL A 25 -4.77 8.73 -30.28
C VAL A 25 -4.26 9.22 -31.63
N ARG A 26 -3.82 8.32 -32.51
CA ARG A 26 -3.27 8.67 -33.83
C ARG A 26 -4.36 9.13 -34.80
N VAL A 27 -5.48 8.41 -34.87
CA VAL A 27 -6.59 8.73 -35.80
C VAL A 27 -7.27 10.04 -35.42
N LEU A 28 -7.51 10.25 -34.12
CA LEU A 28 -8.14 11.47 -33.60
C LEU A 28 -7.14 12.63 -33.47
N GLN A 29 -5.86 12.42 -33.80
CA GLN A 29 -4.80 13.42 -33.69
C GLN A 29 -4.75 14.11 -32.32
N VAL A 30 -4.96 13.33 -31.22
CA VAL A 30 -4.98 13.87 -29.89
C VAL A 30 -3.60 14.43 -29.52
N PRO A 31 -3.50 15.68 -29.03
CA PRO A 31 -2.22 16.27 -28.64
C PRO A 31 -1.56 15.45 -27.52
N GLN A 32 -0.22 15.27 -27.60
CA GLN A 32 0.53 14.43 -26.65
C GLN A 32 0.45 14.93 -25.19
N PHE A 33 0.25 16.23 -24.99
CA PHE A 33 0.08 16.82 -23.66
C PHE A 33 -1.32 16.58 -23.05
N ILE A 34 -2.29 16.05 -23.83
CA ILE A 34 -3.59 15.62 -23.32
C ILE A 34 -3.56 14.11 -23.06
N LEU A 35 -3.23 13.33 -24.09
CA LEU A 35 -3.14 11.87 -23.98
C LEU A 35 -2.05 11.35 -24.91
N PRO A 36 -0.91 10.87 -24.37
CA PRO A 36 0.16 10.35 -25.19
C PRO A 36 -0.19 8.98 -25.76
N ALA A 37 0.33 8.68 -26.96
CA ALA A 37 0.26 7.33 -27.49
C ALA A 37 1.13 6.36 -26.69
N PRO A 38 0.74 5.08 -26.49
CA PRO A 38 1.53 4.07 -25.81
C PRO A 38 2.99 3.97 -26.29
N SER A 39 3.22 4.12 -27.58
CA SER A 39 4.57 4.16 -28.16
C SER A 39 5.41 5.32 -27.61
N LYS A 40 4.83 6.49 -27.35
CA LYS A 40 5.51 7.65 -26.77
C LYS A 40 5.78 7.47 -25.28
N VAL A 41 4.87 6.79 -24.58
CA VAL A 41 5.09 6.38 -23.18
C VAL A 41 6.26 5.41 -23.08
N ALA A 42 6.35 4.41 -23.98
CA ALA A 42 7.44 3.46 -24.02
C ALA A 42 8.78 4.14 -24.34
N GLU A 43 8.80 5.10 -25.27
CA GLU A 43 9.98 5.92 -25.58
C GLU A 43 10.45 6.74 -24.35
N ALA A 44 9.52 7.39 -23.63
CA ALA A 44 9.81 8.14 -22.43
C ALA A 44 10.34 7.24 -21.30
N LEU A 45 9.75 6.05 -21.14
CA LEU A 45 10.21 5.03 -20.20
C LEU A 45 11.66 4.62 -20.49
N TRP A 46 11.95 4.31 -21.74
CA TRP A 46 13.30 3.93 -22.17
C TRP A 46 14.32 5.04 -21.90
N ARG A 47 14.03 6.28 -22.30
CA ARG A 47 14.88 7.43 -22.04
C ARG A 47 15.19 7.64 -20.57
N GLY A 48 14.16 7.56 -19.72
CA GLY A 48 14.31 7.75 -18.27
C GLY A 48 15.09 6.61 -17.59
N LEU A 49 14.96 5.38 -18.08
CA LEU A 49 15.76 4.25 -17.59
C LEU A 49 17.25 4.37 -17.99
N VAL A 50 17.52 4.69 -19.26
CA VAL A 50 18.89 4.83 -19.77
C VAL A 50 19.62 6.03 -19.16
N SER A 51 18.92 7.14 -18.91
CA SER A 51 19.49 8.31 -18.24
C SER A 51 19.78 8.10 -16.75
N GLY A 52 19.25 7.03 -16.14
CA GLY A 52 19.40 6.75 -14.72
C GLY A 52 18.53 7.61 -13.78
N VAL A 53 17.81 8.61 -14.31
CA VAL A 53 16.98 9.53 -13.51
C VAL A 53 15.95 8.78 -12.66
N TYR A 54 15.30 7.74 -13.23
CA TYR A 54 14.31 6.99 -12.49
C TYR A 54 14.87 6.20 -11.31
N ILE A 55 16.12 5.73 -11.38
CA ILE A 55 16.74 4.92 -10.34
C ILE A 55 16.95 5.74 -9.07
N GLU A 56 17.46 6.96 -9.20
CA GLU A 56 17.65 7.87 -8.08
C GLU A 56 16.33 8.18 -7.39
N HIS A 57 15.33 8.62 -8.15
CA HIS A 57 14.03 8.97 -7.61
C HIS A 57 13.29 7.77 -7.01
N LEU A 58 13.41 6.59 -7.62
CA LEU A 58 12.87 5.33 -7.12
C LEU A 58 13.42 4.97 -5.74
N TYR A 59 14.72 5.15 -5.52
CA TYR A 59 15.35 4.89 -4.23
C TYR A 59 14.68 5.70 -3.10
N TYR A 60 14.49 7.01 -3.30
CA TYR A 60 13.86 7.86 -2.29
C TYR A 60 12.39 7.49 -2.03
N THR A 61 11.63 7.18 -3.07
CA THR A 61 10.24 6.72 -2.93
C THR A 61 10.16 5.38 -2.20
N LEU A 62 11.05 4.42 -2.52
CA LEU A 62 11.09 3.13 -1.83
C LEU A 62 11.46 3.28 -0.36
N VAL A 63 12.48 4.07 -0.04
CA VAL A 63 12.90 4.29 1.36
C VAL A 63 11.79 4.93 2.16
N SER A 64 11.13 5.99 1.64
CA SER A 64 10.02 6.63 2.34
C SER A 64 8.82 5.71 2.51
N THR A 65 8.50 4.91 1.49
CA THR A 65 7.40 3.94 1.54
C THR A 65 7.67 2.84 2.58
N VAL A 66 8.85 2.19 2.53
CA VAL A 66 9.16 1.08 3.43
C VAL A 66 9.27 1.54 4.88
N LEU A 67 9.98 2.64 5.14
CA LEU A 67 10.11 3.17 6.51
C LEU A 67 8.76 3.69 7.03
N GLY A 68 7.97 4.34 6.19
CA GLY A 68 6.63 4.76 6.53
C GLY A 68 5.69 3.58 6.80
N PHE A 69 5.75 2.54 5.98
CA PHE A 69 5.02 1.30 6.21
C PHE A 69 5.39 0.65 7.54
N LEU A 70 6.68 0.51 7.84
CA LEU A 70 7.13 -0.10 9.10
C LEU A 70 6.67 0.71 10.31
N LEU A 71 6.84 2.03 10.27
CA LEU A 71 6.41 2.93 11.34
C LEU A 71 4.88 2.90 11.51
N GLY A 72 4.13 3.07 10.43
CA GLY A 72 2.67 3.04 10.45
C GLY A 72 2.12 1.68 10.91
N SER A 73 2.76 0.59 10.47
CA SER A 73 2.38 -0.76 10.88
C SER A 73 2.66 -1.03 12.36
N ALA A 74 3.82 -0.61 12.87
CA ALA A 74 4.14 -0.76 14.29
C ALA A 74 3.14 0.01 15.17
N LEU A 75 2.81 1.25 14.80
CA LEU A 75 1.80 2.05 15.51
C LEU A 75 0.40 1.45 15.39
N GLY A 76 0.00 1.03 14.17
CA GLY A 76 -1.32 0.45 13.92
C GLY A 76 -1.54 -0.86 14.69
N PHE A 77 -0.56 -1.76 14.65
CA PHE A 77 -0.60 -3.00 15.41
C PHE A 77 -0.57 -2.76 16.92
N GLY A 78 0.31 -1.90 17.41
CA GLY A 78 0.44 -1.61 18.84
C GLY A 78 -0.82 -0.98 19.42
N LEU A 79 -1.34 0.08 18.80
CA LEU A 79 -2.58 0.74 19.23
C LEU A 79 -3.80 -0.16 19.05
N GLY A 80 -3.87 -0.90 17.93
CA GLY A 80 -4.94 -1.86 17.67
C GLY A 80 -5.00 -2.96 18.73
N THR A 81 -3.85 -3.47 19.12
CA THR A 81 -3.73 -4.45 20.22
C THR A 81 -4.16 -3.84 21.55
N GLY A 82 -3.70 -2.64 21.88
CA GLY A 82 -4.12 -1.93 23.11
C GLY A 82 -5.62 -1.76 23.19
N VAL A 83 -6.27 -1.31 22.11
CA VAL A 83 -7.72 -1.14 22.03
C VAL A 83 -8.45 -2.47 22.14
N ALA A 84 -7.99 -3.53 21.45
CA ALA A 84 -8.65 -4.83 21.47
C ALA A 84 -8.55 -5.54 22.83
N MET A 85 -7.45 -5.32 23.56
CA MET A 85 -7.19 -6.01 24.83
C MET A 85 -7.71 -5.28 26.08
N SER A 86 -8.11 -4.01 25.98
CA SER A 86 -8.53 -3.22 27.12
C SER A 86 -9.82 -2.46 26.85
N ARG A 87 -10.91 -2.81 27.58
CA ARG A 87 -12.19 -2.08 27.50
C ARG A 87 -12.05 -0.59 27.85
N ARG A 88 -11.11 -0.23 28.75
CA ARG A 88 -10.86 1.19 29.09
C ARG A 88 -10.21 1.91 27.90
N PHE A 89 -9.20 1.31 27.30
CA PHE A 89 -8.55 1.85 26.10
C PHE A 89 -9.51 1.98 24.93
N GLU A 90 -10.37 0.99 24.73
CA GLU A 90 -11.42 1.05 23.72
C GLU A 90 -12.36 2.21 23.96
N PHE A 91 -12.91 2.33 25.17
CA PHE A 91 -13.87 3.39 25.51
C PHE A 91 -13.31 4.79 25.27
N PHE A 92 -12.05 5.04 25.65
CA PHE A 92 -11.44 6.36 25.49
C PHE A 92 -10.91 6.61 24.08
N LEU A 93 -10.31 5.63 23.40
CA LEU A 93 -9.63 5.85 22.12
C LEU A 93 -10.54 5.63 20.91
N TYR A 94 -11.55 4.77 21.01
CA TYR A 94 -12.38 4.42 19.86
C TYR A 94 -13.04 5.62 19.17
N PRO A 95 -13.64 6.61 19.91
CA PRO A 95 -14.21 7.80 19.27
C PRO A 95 -13.15 8.59 18.46
N TYR A 96 -11.94 8.73 18.99
CA TYR A 96 -10.86 9.43 18.30
C TYR A 96 -10.35 8.63 17.07
N ILE A 97 -10.32 7.30 17.16
CA ILE A 97 -9.99 6.45 16.02
C ILE A 97 -11.00 6.66 14.89
N VAL A 98 -12.30 6.66 15.19
CA VAL A 98 -13.35 6.90 14.18
C VAL A 98 -13.22 8.30 13.58
N MET A 99 -13.00 9.33 14.41
CA MET A 99 -12.78 10.70 13.94
C MET A 99 -11.54 10.76 13.03
N PHE A 100 -10.43 10.13 13.43
CA PHE A 100 -9.19 10.12 12.65
C PHE A 100 -9.33 9.34 11.32
N GLN A 101 -10.15 8.29 11.29
CA GLN A 101 -10.46 7.56 10.04
C GLN A 101 -11.20 8.45 9.03
N SER A 102 -12.08 9.32 9.51
CA SER A 102 -12.89 10.22 8.69
C SER A 102 -12.10 11.41 8.13
N LEU A 103 -10.91 11.71 8.67
CA LEU A 103 -10.07 12.78 8.18
C LEU A 103 -9.48 12.44 6.79
N PRO A 104 -9.50 13.39 5.84
CA PRO A 104 -8.83 13.22 4.56
C PRO A 104 -7.30 13.34 4.75
N LYS A 105 -6.66 12.22 5.12
CA LYS A 105 -5.23 12.17 5.49
C LYS A 105 -4.30 12.76 4.44
N ILE A 106 -4.65 12.60 3.16
CA ILE A 106 -3.91 13.18 2.03
C ILE A 106 -3.83 14.70 2.14
N ALA A 107 -4.88 15.36 2.64
CA ALA A 107 -4.92 16.80 2.83
C ALA A 107 -3.99 17.30 3.96
N LEU A 108 -3.49 16.41 4.81
CA LEU A 108 -2.52 16.76 5.86
C LEU A 108 -1.08 16.86 5.33
N ALA A 109 -0.80 16.40 4.12
CA ALA A 109 0.56 16.38 3.58
C ALA A 109 1.26 17.77 3.60
N PRO A 110 0.61 18.91 3.26
CA PRO A 110 1.24 20.22 3.38
C PRO A 110 1.64 20.56 4.81
N LEU A 111 0.81 20.25 5.81
CA LEU A 111 1.10 20.48 7.22
C LEU A 111 2.29 19.64 7.70
N ILE A 112 2.33 18.38 7.28
CA ILE A 112 3.45 17.49 7.61
C ILE A 112 4.76 18.02 7.02
N VAL A 113 4.73 18.57 5.81
CA VAL A 113 5.91 19.19 5.20
C VAL A 113 6.34 20.45 5.96
N ILE A 114 5.41 21.26 6.47
CA ILE A 114 5.72 22.42 7.30
C ILE A 114 6.40 21.99 8.62
N TRP A 115 5.92 20.94 9.26
CA TRP A 115 6.44 20.47 10.56
C TRP A 115 7.76 19.70 10.44
N PHE A 116 7.92 18.86 9.42
CA PHE A 116 9.05 17.94 9.26
C PHE A 116 10.01 18.35 8.13
N GLY A 117 9.71 19.44 7.42
CA GLY A 117 10.54 19.94 6.31
C GLY A 117 10.38 19.19 5.00
N LEU A 118 11.10 19.65 3.98
CA LEU A 118 11.08 19.11 2.61
C LEU A 118 11.87 17.79 2.47
N GLY A 119 12.50 17.33 3.54
CA GLY A 119 13.36 16.13 3.55
C GLY A 119 12.57 14.81 3.48
N LEU A 120 13.29 13.71 3.70
CA LEU A 120 12.76 12.35 3.72
C LEU A 120 11.77 12.13 4.88
N SER A 121 11.99 12.81 6.03
CA SER A 121 11.18 12.65 7.24
C SER A 121 9.70 12.93 7.01
N SER A 122 9.36 14.01 6.32
CA SER A 122 7.95 14.34 6.01
C SER A 122 7.26 13.28 5.17
N LYS A 123 7.98 12.65 4.22
CA LYS A 123 7.47 11.59 3.36
C LYS A 123 7.22 10.31 4.14
N ILE A 124 8.17 9.94 5.03
CA ILE A 124 8.03 8.80 5.93
C ILE A 124 6.82 8.99 6.86
N VAL A 125 6.68 10.17 7.48
CA VAL A 125 5.56 10.45 8.37
C VAL A 125 4.23 10.43 7.61
N ASN A 126 4.17 11.00 6.40
CA ASN A 126 2.96 10.98 5.58
C ASN A 126 2.60 9.55 5.15
N ALA A 127 3.57 8.74 4.73
CA ALA A 127 3.37 7.34 4.41
C ALA A 127 2.88 6.53 5.64
N ALA A 128 3.50 6.76 6.80
CA ALA A 128 3.09 6.11 8.05
C ALA A 128 1.67 6.48 8.47
N LEU A 129 1.29 7.76 8.37
CA LEU A 129 -0.03 8.26 8.71
C LEU A 129 -1.14 7.61 7.88
N VAL A 130 -0.87 7.36 6.59
CA VAL A 130 -1.86 6.77 5.69
C VAL A 130 -1.91 5.24 5.88
N ALA A 131 -0.75 4.59 6.10
CA ALA A 131 -0.63 3.15 6.29
C ALA A 131 -1.15 2.64 7.65
N PHE A 132 -1.08 3.47 8.68
CA PHE A 132 -1.42 3.12 10.07
C PHE A 132 -2.86 2.62 10.24
N VAL A 133 -3.84 3.29 9.60
CA VAL A 133 -5.26 3.04 9.83
C VAL A 133 -5.74 1.66 9.36
N PRO A 134 -5.41 1.19 8.14
CA PRO A 134 -5.81 -0.14 7.70
C PRO A 134 -5.37 -1.24 8.67
N LEU A 135 -4.12 -1.15 9.15
CA LEU A 135 -3.61 -2.16 10.06
C LEU A 135 -4.24 -2.05 11.46
N LEU A 136 -4.45 -0.84 11.96
CA LEU A 136 -5.15 -0.60 13.23
C LEU A 136 -6.52 -1.29 13.25
N VAL A 137 -7.33 -1.04 12.23
CA VAL A 137 -8.70 -1.58 12.13
C VAL A 137 -8.68 -3.09 12.03
N ASN A 138 -7.84 -3.63 11.14
CA ASN A 138 -7.74 -5.08 10.96
C ASN A 138 -7.19 -5.77 12.21
N THR A 139 -6.27 -5.14 12.94
CA THR A 139 -5.76 -5.69 14.22
C THR A 139 -6.86 -5.76 15.27
N ILE A 140 -7.64 -4.68 15.42
CA ILE A 140 -8.78 -4.67 16.37
C ILE A 140 -9.79 -5.77 15.98
N ALA A 141 -10.20 -5.83 14.71
CA ALA A 141 -11.16 -6.81 14.23
C ALA A 141 -10.66 -8.25 14.46
N GLY A 142 -9.39 -8.51 14.10
CA GLY A 142 -8.80 -9.83 14.24
C GLY A 142 -8.65 -10.30 15.69
N LEU A 143 -8.21 -9.42 16.59
CA LEU A 143 -8.08 -9.79 18.01
C LEU A 143 -9.42 -9.98 18.72
N LYS A 144 -10.48 -9.30 18.25
CA LYS A 144 -11.83 -9.44 18.76
C LYS A 144 -12.63 -10.60 18.13
N SER A 145 -12.15 -11.15 17.00
CA SER A 145 -12.83 -12.28 16.34
C SER A 145 -12.57 -13.64 17.02
N ALA A 146 -11.74 -13.68 18.06
CA ALA A 146 -11.50 -14.91 18.80
C ALA A 146 -12.78 -15.37 19.52
N ASP A 147 -13.11 -16.66 19.35
CA ASP A 147 -14.28 -17.31 19.91
C ASP A 147 -14.29 -17.19 21.45
N GLU A 148 -15.36 -16.63 22.00
CA GLU A 148 -15.52 -16.42 23.44
C GLU A 148 -15.57 -17.74 24.22
N GLU A 149 -16.10 -18.82 23.66
CA GLU A 149 -16.13 -20.14 24.29
C GLU A 149 -14.71 -20.67 24.50
N ARG A 150 -13.85 -20.52 23.48
CA ARG A 150 -12.42 -20.88 23.57
C ARG A 150 -11.67 -20.02 24.58
N VAL A 151 -11.96 -18.72 24.65
CA VAL A 151 -11.38 -17.81 25.65
C VAL A 151 -11.81 -18.25 27.06
N ASN A 152 -13.09 -18.57 27.27
CA ASN A 152 -13.63 -19.01 28.55
C ASN A 152 -13.07 -20.38 28.96
N LEU A 153 -12.88 -21.30 28.00
CA LEU A 153 -12.21 -22.58 28.25
C LEU A 153 -10.77 -22.37 28.75
N MET A 154 -10.01 -21.49 28.12
CA MET A 154 -8.65 -21.19 28.58
C MET A 154 -8.64 -20.58 30.01
N ARG A 155 -9.60 -19.71 30.30
CA ARG A 155 -9.77 -19.15 31.66
C ARG A 155 -10.12 -20.20 32.69
N SER A 156 -11.00 -21.17 32.38
CA SER A 156 -11.34 -22.26 33.27
C SER A 156 -10.14 -23.18 33.55
N LEU A 157 -9.19 -23.24 32.63
CA LEU A 157 -7.89 -23.91 32.80
C LEU A 157 -6.84 -23.04 33.49
N ALA A 158 -7.25 -21.93 34.12
CA ALA A 158 -6.40 -20.95 34.83
C ALA A 158 -5.31 -20.28 33.94
N ALA A 159 -5.56 -20.17 32.63
CA ALA A 159 -4.64 -19.45 31.73
C ALA A 159 -4.69 -17.94 32.01
N SER A 160 -3.52 -17.34 32.08
CA SER A 160 -3.39 -15.87 32.21
C SER A 160 -3.81 -15.15 30.92
N GLU A 161 -4.23 -13.88 30.98
CA GLU A 161 -4.58 -13.07 29.81
C GLU A 161 -3.41 -12.99 28.78
N LYS A 162 -2.16 -13.04 29.25
CA LYS A 162 -0.98 -13.09 28.39
C LYS A 162 -0.91 -14.41 27.61
N GLN A 163 -1.22 -15.54 28.24
CA GLN A 163 -1.28 -16.85 27.58
C GLN A 163 -2.43 -16.88 26.56
N ILE A 164 -3.63 -16.37 26.93
CA ILE A 164 -4.77 -16.27 26.03
C ILE A 164 -4.43 -15.41 24.81
N PHE A 165 -3.71 -14.30 25.00
CA PHE A 165 -3.28 -13.46 23.91
C PHE A 165 -2.36 -14.19 22.92
N TRP A 166 -1.26 -14.77 23.42
CA TRP A 166 -0.26 -15.38 22.55
C TRP A 166 -0.67 -16.72 21.95
N MET A 167 -1.46 -17.54 22.68
CA MET A 167 -1.84 -18.90 22.26
C MET A 167 -3.17 -18.97 21.50
N LEU A 168 -4.06 -17.97 21.66
CA LEU A 168 -5.37 -17.99 21.02
C LEU A 168 -5.64 -16.74 20.21
N ARG A 169 -5.65 -15.54 20.82
CA ARG A 169 -6.12 -14.32 20.14
C ARG A 169 -5.19 -13.89 19.02
N LEU A 170 -3.89 -13.86 19.24
CA LEU A 170 -2.94 -13.43 18.22
C LEU A 170 -2.87 -14.40 17.03
N PRO A 171 -2.75 -15.73 17.20
CA PRO A 171 -2.83 -16.67 16.08
C PRO A 171 -4.13 -16.56 15.28
N ASN A 172 -5.27 -16.39 15.96
CA ASN A 172 -6.57 -16.18 15.33
C ASN A 172 -6.64 -14.84 14.56
N ALA A 173 -5.96 -13.80 15.03
CA ALA A 173 -5.94 -12.48 14.41
C ALA A 173 -4.98 -12.38 13.22
N LEU A 174 -4.00 -13.28 13.09
CA LEU A 174 -2.95 -13.18 12.06
C LEU A 174 -3.50 -13.06 10.61
N PRO A 175 -4.54 -13.78 10.18
CA PRO A 175 -5.14 -13.57 8.86
C PRO A 175 -5.61 -12.13 8.63
N PHE A 176 -6.25 -11.53 9.64
CA PHE A 176 -6.71 -10.13 9.60
C PHE A 176 -5.53 -9.15 9.59
N VAL A 177 -4.52 -9.39 10.43
CA VAL A 177 -3.31 -8.56 10.48
C VAL A 177 -2.59 -8.59 9.13
N MET A 178 -2.45 -9.76 8.52
CA MET A 178 -1.84 -9.89 7.19
C MET A 178 -2.65 -9.18 6.10
N ALA A 179 -3.98 -9.27 6.14
CA ALA A 179 -4.84 -8.50 5.24
C ALA A 179 -4.67 -6.98 5.45
N GLY A 180 -4.56 -6.56 6.71
CA GLY A 180 -4.26 -5.18 7.07
C GLY A 180 -2.90 -4.71 6.55
N LEU A 181 -1.86 -5.54 6.60
CA LEU A 181 -0.53 -5.25 6.07
C LEU A 181 -0.52 -5.14 4.54
N ASP A 182 -1.25 -6.00 3.83
CA ASP A 182 -1.40 -5.91 2.36
C ASP A 182 -1.95 -4.53 1.96
N VAL A 183 -3.00 -4.05 2.63
CA VAL A 183 -3.60 -2.73 2.37
C VAL A 183 -2.68 -1.60 2.83
N ALA A 184 -2.06 -1.73 4.00
CA ALA A 184 -1.16 -0.72 4.55
C ALA A 184 0.06 -0.48 3.66
N MET A 185 0.61 -1.50 2.99
CA MET A 185 1.73 -1.33 2.06
C MET A 185 1.36 -0.45 0.87
N ILE A 186 0.18 -0.69 0.27
CA ILE A 186 -0.31 0.13 -0.85
C ILE A 186 -0.54 1.57 -0.39
N PHE A 187 -1.14 1.74 0.78
CA PHE A 187 -1.39 3.07 1.35
C PHE A 187 -0.11 3.80 1.77
N ALA A 188 0.94 3.08 2.20
CA ALA A 188 2.26 3.67 2.43
C ALA A 188 2.86 4.24 1.15
N LEU A 189 2.78 3.49 0.04
CA LEU A 189 3.25 3.97 -1.27
C LEU A 189 2.48 5.23 -1.71
N ILE A 190 1.15 5.21 -1.61
CA ILE A 190 0.31 6.38 -1.93
C ILE A 190 0.70 7.58 -1.03
N GLY A 191 0.85 7.35 0.27
CA GLY A 191 1.24 8.39 1.23
C GLY A 191 2.62 8.99 0.93
N ALA A 192 3.60 8.15 0.55
CA ALA A 192 4.93 8.63 0.15
C ALA A 192 4.84 9.53 -1.09
N ILE A 193 4.14 9.07 -2.15
CA ILE A 193 3.96 9.83 -3.40
C ILE A 193 3.26 11.17 -3.14
N VAL A 194 2.21 11.19 -2.32
CA VAL A 194 1.50 12.44 -1.96
C VAL A 194 2.42 13.40 -1.21
N GLY A 195 3.23 12.89 -0.28
CA GLY A 195 4.24 13.70 0.41
C GLY A 195 5.30 14.26 -0.54
N GLU A 196 5.65 13.51 -1.60
CA GLU A 196 6.57 13.95 -2.64
C GLU A 196 5.96 15.04 -3.54
N PHE A 197 4.67 14.98 -3.86
CA PHE A 197 3.96 16.02 -4.62
C PHE A 197 3.94 17.36 -3.91
N VAL A 198 3.81 17.39 -2.59
CA VAL A 198 3.71 18.65 -1.84
C VAL A 198 5.03 19.40 -1.77
N GLY A 199 6.15 18.67 -1.83
CA GLY A 199 7.47 19.31 -1.83
C GLY A 199 8.56 18.28 -1.50
N ALA A 200 9.26 17.88 -2.51
CA ALA A 200 10.43 17.01 -2.38
C ALA A 200 11.53 17.46 -3.35
N LYS A 201 12.78 17.12 -3.03
CA LYS A 201 13.92 17.28 -3.95
C LYS A 201 14.11 16.03 -4.82
N HIS A 202 13.69 14.87 -4.32
CA HIS A 202 13.82 13.57 -4.97
C HIS A 202 12.56 12.76 -4.72
N GLY A 203 12.30 11.78 -5.55
CA GLY A 203 11.15 10.88 -5.48
C GLY A 203 10.38 10.83 -6.80
N LEU A 204 9.73 9.69 -7.07
CA LEU A 204 8.95 9.51 -8.30
C LEU A 204 7.73 10.45 -8.37
N GLY A 205 7.13 10.77 -7.21
CA GLY A 205 6.05 11.75 -7.14
C GLY A 205 6.51 13.16 -7.52
N MET A 206 7.67 13.58 -7.02
CA MET A 206 8.28 14.86 -7.43
C MET A 206 8.57 14.87 -8.93
N LEU A 207 9.05 13.77 -9.47
CA LEU A 207 9.34 13.66 -10.89
C LEU A 207 8.07 13.82 -11.74
N ILE A 208 6.96 13.20 -11.35
CA ILE A 208 5.64 13.40 -12.00
C ILE A 208 5.25 14.88 -11.96
N GLN A 209 5.42 15.55 -10.82
CA GLN A 209 5.07 16.95 -10.68
C GLN A 209 5.96 17.84 -11.57
N SER A 210 7.25 17.57 -11.64
CA SER A 210 8.18 18.27 -12.54
C SER A 210 7.78 18.12 -14.01
N MET A 211 7.44 16.89 -14.43
CA MET A 211 6.95 16.60 -15.78
C MET A 211 5.60 17.26 -16.08
N ASN A 212 4.76 17.46 -15.04
CA ASN A 212 3.51 18.20 -15.20
C ASN A 212 3.75 19.66 -15.54
N PHE A 213 4.70 20.32 -14.91
CA PHE A 213 5.06 21.72 -15.21
C PHE A 213 5.65 21.88 -16.62
N THR A 214 6.32 20.85 -17.14
CA THR A 214 6.89 20.86 -18.51
C THR A 214 5.94 20.29 -19.56
N MET A 215 4.71 19.92 -19.19
CA MET A 215 3.72 19.27 -20.06
C MET A 215 4.23 17.95 -20.68
N ASP A 216 5.22 17.28 -20.06
CA ASP A 216 5.68 15.94 -20.49
C ASP A 216 4.77 14.84 -19.93
N VAL A 217 3.58 14.73 -20.51
CA VAL A 217 2.60 13.73 -20.11
C VAL A 217 3.08 12.31 -20.43
N SER A 218 3.87 12.13 -21.48
CA SER A 218 4.50 10.82 -21.79
C SER A 218 5.42 10.36 -20.68
N GLY A 219 6.24 11.28 -20.15
CA GLY A 219 7.07 11.02 -18.98
C GLY A 219 6.26 10.69 -17.74
N GLN A 220 5.18 11.42 -17.45
CA GLN A 220 4.28 11.13 -16.33
C GLN A 220 3.73 9.71 -16.39
N PHE A 221 3.17 9.29 -17.55
CA PHE A 221 2.66 7.94 -17.74
C PHE A 221 3.77 6.88 -17.56
N SER A 222 4.99 7.15 -18.01
CA SER A 222 6.10 6.23 -17.82
C SER A 222 6.47 6.05 -16.34
N VAL A 223 6.45 7.12 -15.54
CA VAL A 223 6.65 7.04 -14.07
C VAL A 223 5.51 6.31 -13.39
N LEU A 224 4.25 6.51 -13.82
CA LEU A 224 3.11 5.75 -13.30
C LEU A 224 3.24 4.25 -13.57
N LEU A 225 3.78 3.84 -14.73
CA LEU A 225 4.09 2.43 -15.01
C LEU A 225 5.14 1.89 -14.03
N ILE A 226 6.21 2.65 -13.76
CA ILE A 226 7.21 2.26 -12.75
C ILE A 226 6.56 2.11 -11.37
N LEU A 227 5.74 3.07 -10.95
CA LEU A 227 5.04 3.00 -9.66
C LEU A 227 4.10 1.79 -9.58
N SER A 228 3.44 1.43 -10.68
CA SER A 228 2.60 0.24 -10.76
C SER A 228 3.42 -1.04 -10.54
N VAL A 229 4.58 -1.15 -11.19
CA VAL A 229 5.50 -2.28 -11.02
C VAL A 229 6.03 -2.33 -9.58
N VAL A 230 6.42 -1.19 -9.01
CA VAL A 230 6.87 -1.08 -7.62
C VAL A 230 5.77 -1.53 -6.65
N GLY A 231 4.54 -1.05 -6.84
CA GLY A 231 3.39 -1.47 -6.03
C GLY A 231 3.14 -2.97 -6.08
N LEU A 232 3.23 -3.57 -7.28
CA LEU A 232 3.11 -5.02 -7.47
C LEU A 232 4.22 -5.79 -6.74
N ILE A 233 5.47 -5.33 -6.83
CA ILE A 233 6.61 -5.96 -6.15
C ILE A 233 6.42 -5.89 -4.63
N LEU A 234 6.11 -4.71 -4.09
CA LEU A 234 5.90 -4.51 -2.66
C LEU A 234 4.75 -5.37 -2.13
N ASN A 235 3.62 -5.41 -2.85
CA ASN A 235 2.48 -6.26 -2.51
C ASN A 235 2.87 -7.75 -2.57
N ARG A 236 3.66 -8.16 -3.57
CA ARG A 236 4.15 -9.54 -3.66
C ARG A 236 5.05 -9.91 -2.49
N CYS A 237 5.90 -8.99 -2.02
CA CYS A 237 6.73 -9.21 -0.83
C CYS A 237 5.87 -9.51 0.40
N ILE A 238 4.82 -8.71 0.66
CA ILE A 238 3.89 -8.95 1.78
C ILE A 238 3.17 -10.30 1.59
N SER A 239 2.69 -10.59 0.38
CA SER A 239 2.04 -11.87 0.07
C SER A 239 2.95 -13.09 0.35
N LEU A 240 4.26 -12.98 0.07
CA LEU A 240 5.22 -14.03 0.38
C LEU A 240 5.42 -14.21 1.90
N ILE A 241 5.47 -13.11 2.65
CA ILE A 241 5.52 -13.16 4.12
C ILE A 241 4.25 -13.81 4.65
N ARG A 242 3.06 -13.39 4.16
CA ARG A 242 1.77 -13.96 4.53
C ARG A 242 1.74 -15.48 4.37
N LYS A 243 2.18 -16.00 3.23
CA LYS A 243 2.23 -17.46 2.98
C LYS A 243 3.10 -18.21 3.97
N ARG A 244 4.18 -17.61 4.44
CA ARG A 244 5.06 -18.23 5.46
C ARG A 244 4.46 -18.16 6.85
N VAL A 245 3.80 -17.05 7.18
CA VAL A 245 3.21 -16.81 8.51
C VAL A 245 1.92 -17.61 8.66
N LEU A 246 1.07 -17.71 7.63
CA LEU A 246 -0.23 -18.38 7.65
C LEU A 246 -0.18 -19.78 7.03
N PHE A 247 0.89 -20.55 7.27
CA PHE A 247 1.05 -21.89 6.69
C PHE A 247 -0.06 -22.88 7.08
N TRP A 248 -0.81 -22.60 8.14
CA TRP A 248 -1.91 -23.43 8.65
C TRP A 248 -3.29 -23.03 8.07
N ASP A 249 -3.41 -21.87 7.39
CA ASP A 249 -4.71 -21.39 6.90
C ASP A 249 -5.08 -22.07 5.58
N PRO A 250 -6.22 -22.81 5.51
CA PRO A 250 -6.66 -23.48 4.29
C PRO A 250 -6.94 -22.53 3.13
N SER A 251 -7.38 -21.30 3.42
CA SER A 251 -7.72 -20.28 2.41
C SER A 251 -6.50 -19.85 1.57
N GLU A 252 -5.30 -19.99 2.09
CA GLU A 252 -4.07 -19.71 1.35
C GLU A 252 -3.64 -20.89 0.43
N LYS A 253 -4.07 -22.12 0.72
CA LYS A 253 -3.78 -23.28 -0.13
C LYS A 253 -4.61 -23.28 -1.41
N GLU A 254 -5.89 -22.90 -1.33
CA GLU A 254 -6.77 -22.81 -2.52
C GLU A 254 -6.32 -21.71 -3.51
N LYS A 255 -5.75 -20.60 -3.04
CA LYS A 255 -5.22 -19.53 -3.91
C LYS A 255 -3.96 -19.93 -4.69
N VAL A 256 -3.29 -21.01 -4.32
CA VAL A 256 -2.09 -21.52 -5.00
C VAL A 256 -2.47 -22.47 -6.13
N GLU A 257 -3.61 -23.16 -6.00
CA GLU A 257 -4.09 -24.15 -6.97
C GLU A 257 -4.97 -23.53 -8.07
N ALA A 258 -5.50 -22.31 -7.86
CA ALA A 258 -6.27 -21.55 -8.85
C ALA A 258 -5.39 -20.61 -9.70
#